data_1513e8cc15088211f342b86b2ca25092
#
_entry.id   1513e8cc15088211f342b86b2ca25092
#
_cell.length_a   1.000
_cell.length_b   1.000
_cell.length_c   1.000
_cell.angle_alpha   90.00
_cell.angle_beta   90.00
_cell.angle_gamma   90.00
#
_symmetry.space_group_name_H-M   'P 1'
#
loop_
_entity.id
_entity.type
_entity.pdbx_description
1 polymer ?
#
loop_
_entity_poly.entity_id
_entity_poly.type
_entity_poly.pdbx_seq_one_letter_code
_entity_poly.pdbx_strand_id
1 'polypeptide(L)'
;MPINIYRFKISLIEYHAVPANKLHRILDIAGNATFEDLHDLIFTAFDRYDPHLYQFILTREEAKSDHALYDCKERVLDPYSMEEADMMMDEGDIAHNAATFTLDDAKLQEKDFIYYRFDFGDDWMHRLCLEKIYPLEAAAIGGDEPYAVIVKKVGESPAQYEDEDDDEYG
;
A
#
# COMPACT_ATOMS: atom_id res chain seq x y z
N MET A 1 15.33 -22.66 -2.12
CA MET A 1 15.72 -21.25 -1.89
C MET A 1 14.64 -20.52 -1.11
N PRO A 2 14.97 -19.93 0.01
CA PRO A 2 13.99 -19.16 0.75
C PRO A 2 13.64 -17.86 0.05
N ILE A 3 12.39 -17.47 0.20
CA ILE A 3 11.86 -16.20 -0.29
C ILE A 3 11.58 -15.34 0.94
N ASN A 4 11.94 -14.08 0.91
CA ASN A 4 11.63 -13.15 1.99
C ASN A 4 10.13 -12.83 1.96
N ILE A 5 9.50 -12.94 3.13
CA ILE A 5 8.11 -12.55 3.30
C ILE A 5 8.08 -11.29 4.15
N TYR A 6 7.37 -10.28 3.67
CA TYR A 6 7.26 -8.98 4.33
C TYR A 6 5.91 -8.89 5.02
N ARG A 7 5.93 -8.64 6.32
CA ARG A 7 4.70 -8.47 7.10
C ARG A 7 4.46 -7.00 7.37
N PHE A 8 3.36 -6.48 6.84
CA PHE A 8 2.96 -5.09 7.03
C PHE A 8 1.75 -4.99 7.93
N LYS A 9 1.77 -4.01 8.82
CA LYS A 9 0.58 -3.57 9.53
C LYS A 9 0.10 -2.28 8.89
N ILE A 10 -1.16 -2.25 8.48
CA ILE A 10 -1.72 -1.15 7.68
C ILE A 10 -2.89 -0.52 8.41
N SER A 11 -2.85 0.80 8.55
CA SER A 11 -3.92 1.58 9.14
C SER A 11 -4.26 2.78 8.26
N LEU A 12 -5.48 3.29 8.41
CA LEU A 12 -5.93 4.49 7.70
C LEU A 12 -5.52 5.73 8.48
N ILE A 13 -5.13 6.77 7.75
CA ILE A 13 -4.78 8.07 8.33
C ILE A 13 -5.48 9.17 7.55
N GLU A 14 -5.34 10.40 8.00
CA GLU A 14 -5.91 11.58 7.36
C GLU A 14 -7.44 11.63 7.50
N TYR A 15 -8.14 11.94 6.44
CA TYR A 15 -9.58 12.19 6.47
C TYR A 15 -10.42 10.96 6.84
N HIS A 16 -9.88 9.78 6.60
CA HIS A 16 -10.58 8.53 6.89
C HIS A 16 -10.01 7.83 8.12
N ALA A 17 -9.22 8.53 8.91
CA ALA A 17 -8.48 7.94 10.02
C ALA A 17 -9.39 7.31 11.06
N VAL A 18 -9.03 6.09 11.43
CA VAL A 18 -9.62 5.37 12.55
C VAL A 18 -8.44 4.87 13.40
N PRO A 19 -8.52 4.95 14.75
CA PRO A 19 -7.40 4.47 15.56
C PRO A 19 -6.96 3.07 15.15
N ALA A 20 -5.64 2.87 15.04
CA ALA A 20 -5.09 1.62 14.53
C ALA A 20 -5.48 0.40 15.37
N ASN A 21 -5.73 0.59 16.67
CA ASN A 21 -6.17 -0.51 17.51
C ASN A 21 -7.62 -0.93 17.23
N LYS A 22 -8.37 -0.12 16.52
CA LYS A 22 -9.76 -0.40 16.15
C LYS A 22 -9.92 -0.79 14.70
N LEU A 23 -8.99 -0.38 13.85
CA LEU A 23 -9.01 -0.73 12.43
C LEU A 23 -7.60 -0.87 11.91
N HIS A 24 -7.23 -2.08 11.57
CA HIS A 24 -5.98 -2.32 10.86
C HIS A 24 -6.04 -3.66 10.13
N ARG A 25 -5.08 -3.85 9.25
CA ARG A 25 -4.88 -5.10 8.52
C ARG A 25 -3.45 -5.53 8.68
N ILE A 26 -3.23 -6.83 8.80
CA ILE A 26 -1.87 -7.40 8.78
C ILE A 26 -1.80 -8.27 7.54
N LEU A 27 -0.83 -7.98 6.68
CA LEU A 27 -0.64 -8.65 5.40
C LEU A 27 0.76 -9.22 5.32
N ASP A 28 0.87 -10.43 4.77
CA ASP A 28 2.15 -11.04 4.44
C ASP A 28 2.26 -11.14 2.92
N ILE A 29 3.36 -10.65 2.37
CA ILE A 29 3.58 -10.66 0.93
C ILE A 29 5.03 -10.99 0.61
N ALA A 30 5.23 -11.81 -0.42
CA ALA A 30 6.57 -12.21 -0.84
C ALA A 30 7.36 -11.04 -1.40
N GLY A 31 8.66 -11.05 -1.16
CA GLY A 31 9.54 -9.99 -1.66
C GLY A 31 9.66 -9.94 -3.17
N ASN A 32 9.40 -11.06 -3.86
CA ASN A 32 9.40 -11.09 -5.31
C ASN A 32 8.08 -10.61 -5.92
N ALA A 33 7.09 -10.26 -5.09
CA ALA A 33 5.87 -9.63 -5.56
C ALA A 33 6.13 -8.15 -5.87
N THR A 34 5.33 -7.61 -6.77
CA THR A 34 5.45 -6.19 -7.14
C THR A 34 4.60 -5.31 -6.21
N PHE A 35 4.81 -4.00 -6.28
CA PHE A 35 3.95 -3.07 -5.56
C PHE A 35 2.52 -3.06 -6.11
N GLU A 36 2.34 -3.43 -7.38
CA GLU A 36 0.99 -3.63 -7.91
C GLU A 36 0.30 -4.80 -7.20
N ASP A 37 1.04 -5.89 -6.94
CA ASP A 37 0.51 -7.01 -6.17
C ASP A 37 0.15 -6.58 -4.75
N LEU A 38 0.97 -5.72 -4.14
CA LEU A 38 0.68 -5.18 -2.81
C LEU A 38 -0.58 -4.30 -2.85
N HIS A 39 -0.72 -3.47 -3.87
CA HIS A 39 -1.93 -2.68 -4.06
C HIS A 39 -3.17 -3.58 -4.14
N ASP A 40 -3.11 -4.65 -4.93
CA ASP A 40 -4.23 -5.57 -5.07
C ASP A 40 -4.61 -6.22 -3.73
N LEU A 41 -3.59 -6.57 -2.94
CA LEU A 41 -3.84 -7.17 -1.63
C LEU A 41 -4.47 -6.18 -0.66
N ILE A 42 -4.01 -4.93 -0.65
CA ILE A 42 -4.58 -3.87 0.18
C ILE A 42 -6.03 -3.59 -0.25
N PHE A 43 -6.25 -3.52 -1.55
CA PHE A 43 -7.58 -3.29 -2.11
C PHE A 43 -8.57 -4.33 -1.57
N THR A 44 -8.18 -5.60 -1.62
CA THR A 44 -9.00 -6.69 -1.11
C THR A 44 -9.13 -6.62 0.42
N ALA A 45 -8.05 -6.33 1.11
CA ALA A 45 -8.03 -6.34 2.58
C ALA A 45 -8.95 -5.28 3.18
N PHE A 46 -9.15 -4.17 2.48
CA PHE A 46 -10.03 -3.10 2.95
C PHE A 46 -11.39 -3.13 2.25
N ASP A 47 -11.73 -4.27 1.64
CA ASP A 47 -13.06 -4.52 1.07
C ASP A 47 -13.47 -3.49 0.01
N ARG A 48 -12.48 -3.01 -0.74
CA ARG A 48 -12.73 -2.07 -1.84
C ARG A 48 -13.27 -2.81 -3.05
N TYR A 49 -14.00 -2.11 -3.89
CA TYR A 49 -14.61 -2.73 -5.07
C TYR A 49 -14.47 -1.90 -6.34
N ASP A 50 -14.16 -0.62 -6.20
CA ASP A 50 -14.06 0.27 -7.34
C ASP A 50 -12.60 0.71 -7.51
N PRO A 51 -11.91 0.27 -8.59
CA PRO A 51 -10.50 0.59 -8.76
C PRO A 51 -10.29 2.06 -9.12
N HIS A 52 -9.17 2.60 -8.62
CA HIS A 52 -8.74 3.96 -8.87
C HIS A 52 -7.22 4.00 -8.98
N LEU A 53 -6.70 5.13 -9.39
CA LEU A 53 -5.27 5.37 -9.39
C LEU A 53 -4.73 5.37 -7.97
N TYR A 54 -3.46 5.02 -7.83
CA TYR A 54 -2.81 4.92 -6.52
C TYR A 54 -1.33 5.25 -6.65
N GLN A 55 -0.69 5.46 -5.50
CA GLN A 55 0.76 5.56 -5.42
C GLN A 55 1.22 5.13 -4.05
N PHE A 56 2.46 4.67 -3.98
CA PHE A 56 3.15 4.44 -2.72
C PHE A 56 4.19 5.54 -2.53
N ILE A 57 4.36 5.97 -1.30
CA ILE A 57 5.31 7.01 -0.93
C ILE A 57 6.33 6.37 -0.01
N LEU A 58 7.57 6.26 -0.47
CA LEU A 58 8.60 5.52 0.24
C LEU A 58 9.37 6.43 1.18
N THR A 59 8.71 6.85 2.25
CA THR A 59 9.33 7.72 3.26
C THR A 59 10.38 7.00 4.08
N ARG A 60 10.22 5.70 4.26
CA ARG A 60 11.06 4.81 5.05
C ARG A 60 11.06 5.15 6.54
N GLU A 61 10.54 6.29 6.90
CA GLU A 61 10.35 6.75 8.27
C GLU A 61 8.90 7.15 8.47
N GLU A 62 8.44 7.16 9.71
CA GLU A 62 7.10 7.64 10.00
C GLU A 62 6.99 9.13 9.64
N ALA A 63 6.01 9.45 8.81
CA ALA A 63 5.75 10.83 8.43
C ALA A 63 5.06 11.55 9.58
N LYS A 64 5.63 12.65 10.03
CA LYS A 64 5.11 13.42 11.16
C LYS A 64 4.11 14.48 10.72
N SER A 65 3.96 14.70 9.41
CA SER A 65 3.08 15.72 8.86
C SER A 65 2.76 15.40 7.42
N ASP A 66 1.74 16.06 6.88
CA ASP A 66 1.41 15.95 5.46
C ASP A 66 2.56 16.45 4.59
N HIS A 67 3.28 17.44 5.06
CA HIS A 67 4.44 17.97 4.36
C HIS A 67 5.50 16.88 4.09
N ALA A 68 5.72 16.01 5.05
CA ALA A 68 6.70 14.93 4.88
C ALA A 68 6.30 13.98 3.75
N LEU A 69 5.01 13.78 3.55
CA LEU A 69 4.51 12.95 2.45
C LEU A 69 4.70 13.66 1.10
N TYR A 70 4.41 14.94 1.03
CA TYR A 70 4.58 15.71 -0.21
C TYR A 70 6.05 15.87 -0.58
N ASP A 71 6.91 16.06 0.41
CA ASP A 71 8.32 16.30 0.16
C ASP A 71 9.10 15.04 -0.16
N CYS A 72 8.53 13.87 0.06
CA CYS A 72 9.21 12.62 -0.23
C CYS A 72 9.49 12.49 -1.72
N LYS A 73 10.76 12.24 -2.06
CA LYS A 73 11.21 12.21 -3.45
C LYS A 73 11.04 10.86 -4.12
N GLU A 74 10.91 9.79 -3.34
CA GLU A 74 10.82 8.43 -3.89
C GLU A 74 9.39 7.93 -3.82
N ARG A 75 8.84 7.55 -4.98
CA ARG A 75 7.47 7.06 -5.08
C ARG A 75 7.37 5.88 -6.01
N VAL A 76 6.37 5.04 -5.78
CA VAL A 76 5.99 3.96 -6.68
C VAL A 76 4.62 4.33 -7.24
N LEU A 77 4.54 4.49 -8.55
CA LEU A 77 3.32 4.96 -9.20
C LEU A 77 2.61 3.80 -9.89
N ASP A 78 1.28 3.87 -9.96
CA ASP A 78 0.55 2.91 -10.77
C ASP A 78 0.99 3.01 -12.22
N PRO A 79 0.82 1.94 -13.02
CA PRO A 79 1.35 1.93 -14.39
C PRO A 79 0.80 3.05 -15.28
N TYR A 80 -0.44 3.45 -15.06
CA TYR A 80 -1.05 4.53 -15.84
C TYR A 80 -0.40 5.88 -15.54
N SER A 81 -0.24 6.19 -14.24
CA SER A 81 0.42 7.43 -13.81
C SER A 81 1.88 7.45 -14.23
N MET A 82 2.51 6.29 -14.29
CA MET A 82 3.92 6.18 -14.69
C MET A 82 4.17 6.65 -16.12
N GLU A 83 3.21 6.48 -17.01
CA GLU A 83 3.32 6.94 -18.38
C GLU A 83 3.44 8.47 -18.48
N GLU A 84 2.89 9.19 -17.52
CA GLU A 84 2.89 10.64 -17.51
C GLU A 84 3.92 11.23 -16.55
N ALA A 85 4.68 10.39 -15.84
CA ALA A 85 5.55 10.83 -14.76
C ALA A 85 6.62 11.82 -15.23
N ASP A 86 7.19 11.62 -16.41
CA ASP A 86 8.26 12.49 -16.92
C ASP A 86 7.83 13.94 -17.06
N MET A 87 6.56 14.17 -17.27
CA MET A 87 6.03 15.51 -17.46
C MET A 87 5.69 16.22 -16.14
N MET A 88 5.58 15.47 -15.06
CA MET A 88 5.05 15.98 -13.80
C MET A 88 6.06 15.94 -12.65
N MET A 89 7.23 15.35 -12.88
CA MET A 89 8.21 15.18 -11.82
C MET A 89 9.25 16.28 -11.81
N ASP A 90 9.63 16.67 -10.61
CA ASP A 90 10.67 17.65 -10.39
C ASP A 90 12.05 16.97 -10.42
N GLU A 91 13.08 17.80 -10.56
CA GLU A 91 14.46 17.32 -10.50
C GLU A 91 14.72 16.65 -9.15
N GLY A 92 15.32 15.47 -9.19
CA GLY A 92 15.63 14.71 -8.00
C GLY A 92 14.55 13.73 -7.57
N ASP A 93 13.37 13.80 -8.17
CA ASP A 93 12.32 12.83 -7.88
C ASP A 93 12.66 11.47 -8.49
N ILE A 94 12.31 10.41 -7.76
CA ILE A 94 12.51 9.03 -8.21
C ILE A 94 11.13 8.36 -8.28
N ALA A 95 10.75 7.91 -9.47
CA ALA A 95 9.51 7.18 -9.66
C ALA A 95 9.79 5.77 -10.14
N HIS A 96 9.14 4.81 -9.50
CA HIS A 96 9.20 3.41 -9.88
C HIS A 96 7.83 2.98 -10.40
N ASN A 97 7.83 2.05 -11.37
CA ASN A 97 6.58 1.52 -11.90
C ASN A 97 6.10 0.36 -11.01
N ALA A 98 4.91 0.49 -10.45
CA ALA A 98 4.36 -0.53 -9.54
C ALA A 98 4.26 -1.90 -10.21
N ALA A 99 4.05 -1.96 -11.52
CA ALA A 99 3.90 -3.22 -12.24
C ALA A 99 5.19 -4.04 -12.29
N THR A 100 6.35 -3.40 -12.12
CA THR A 100 7.65 -4.07 -12.28
C THR A 100 8.56 -3.95 -11.06
N PHE A 101 8.29 -3.02 -10.16
CA PHE A 101 9.11 -2.77 -8.98
C PHE A 101 8.68 -3.70 -7.85
N THR A 102 9.59 -4.58 -7.41
CA THR A 102 9.26 -5.57 -6.37
C THR A 102 9.55 -5.04 -4.98
N LEU A 103 9.02 -5.72 -3.97
CA LEU A 103 9.28 -5.39 -2.57
C LEU A 103 10.78 -5.50 -2.27
N ASP A 104 11.43 -6.55 -2.81
CA ASP A 104 12.88 -6.71 -2.63
C ASP A 104 13.67 -5.59 -3.30
N ASP A 105 13.20 -5.10 -4.45
CA ASP A 105 13.87 -3.98 -5.15
C ASP A 105 13.89 -2.71 -4.29
N ALA A 106 12.88 -2.51 -3.47
CA ALA A 106 12.77 -1.32 -2.62
C ALA A 106 13.76 -1.32 -1.47
N LYS A 107 14.33 -2.48 -1.12
CA LYS A 107 15.32 -2.64 -0.05
C LYS A 107 14.83 -2.08 1.29
N LEU A 108 13.58 -2.39 1.62
CA LEU A 108 12.98 -1.99 2.88
C LEU A 108 13.61 -2.77 4.04
N GLN A 109 13.63 -2.14 5.21
CA GLN A 109 14.13 -2.76 6.43
C GLN A 109 12.99 -2.86 7.45
N GLU A 110 13.12 -3.80 8.37
CA GLU A 110 12.14 -3.91 9.47
C GLU A 110 12.03 -2.59 10.20
N LYS A 111 10.80 -2.21 10.53
CA LYS A 111 10.42 -0.95 11.15
C LYS A 111 10.33 0.23 10.19
N ASP A 112 10.64 0.04 8.92
CA ASP A 112 10.42 1.09 7.92
C ASP A 112 8.93 1.37 7.76
N PHE A 113 8.63 2.62 7.40
CA PHE A 113 7.28 3.04 7.05
C PHE A 113 7.22 3.37 5.58
N ILE A 114 6.09 3.02 4.96
CA ILE A 114 5.71 3.51 3.63
C ILE A 114 4.24 3.91 3.70
N TYR A 115 3.83 4.73 2.76
CA TYR A 115 2.45 5.22 2.71
C TYR A 115 1.84 4.86 1.37
N TYR A 116 0.54 4.64 1.38
CA TYR A 116 -0.20 4.23 0.19
C TYR A 116 -1.41 5.14 0.05
N ARG A 117 -1.45 5.85 -1.08
CA ARG A 117 -2.55 6.75 -1.40
C ARG A 117 -3.39 6.12 -2.49
N PHE A 118 -4.66 5.93 -2.20
CA PHE A 118 -5.61 5.30 -3.10
C PHE A 118 -6.74 6.29 -3.40
N ASP A 119 -7.12 6.40 -4.69
CA ASP A 119 -8.20 7.29 -5.13
C ASP A 119 -7.88 8.75 -4.83
N PHE A 120 -7.24 9.40 -5.78
CA PHE A 120 -6.75 10.78 -5.57
C PHE A 120 -7.89 11.78 -5.34
N GLY A 121 -9.12 11.44 -5.74
CA GLY A 121 -10.30 12.28 -5.44
C GLY A 121 -10.73 12.19 -3.99
N ASP A 122 -10.90 10.96 -3.47
CA ASP A 122 -11.30 10.71 -2.08
C ASP A 122 -10.13 10.65 -1.12
N ASP A 123 -8.94 10.42 -1.63
CA ASP A 123 -7.69 10.52 -0.89
C ASP A 123 -7.60 9.57 0.31
N TRP A 124 -7.75 8.27 0.04
CA TRP A 124 -7.57 7.25 1.07
C TRP A 124 -6.09 7.06 1.35
N MET A 125 -5.62 7.60 2.46
CA MET A 125 -4.22 7.50 2.85
C MET A 125 -4.03 6.40 3.89
N HIS A 126 -3.08 5.51 3.62
CA HIS A 126 -2.76 4.37 4.49
C HIS A 126 -1.33 4.48 4.95
N ARG A 127 -1.11 4.12 6.21
CA ARG A 127 0.24 3.99 6.75
C ARG A 127 0.56 2.50 6.87
N LEU A 128 1.70 2.11 6.30
CA LEU A 128 2.20 0.74 6.36
C LEU A 128 3.47 0.72 7.18
N CYS A 129 3.47 -0.08 8.25
CA CYS A 129 4.67 -0.33 9.02
C CYS A 129 5.17 -1.73 8.69
N LEU A 130 6.40 -1.85 8.24
CA LEU A 130 7.02 -3.15 7.99
C LEU A 130 7.44 -3.73 9.33
N GLU A 131 6.65 -4.67 9.84
CA GLU A 131 6.88 -5.23 11.17
C GLU A 131 7.95 -6.30 11.19
N LYS A 132 8.02 -7.09 10.12
CA LYS A 132 8.89 -8.26 10.11
C LYS A 132 9.21 -8.69 8.69
N ILE A 133 10.42 -9.16 8.49
CA ILE A 133 10.82 -9.88 7.27
C ILE A 133 11.25 -11.27 7.71
N TYR A 134 10.66 -12.31 7.13
CA TYR A 134 11.02 -13.68 7.51
C TYR A 134 11.14 -14.56 6.28
N PRO A 135 11.98 -15.60 6.33
CA PRO A 135 12.14 -16.48 5.17
C PRO A 135 11.06 -17.55 5.13
N LEU A 136 10.66 -17.90 3.91
CA LEU A 136 9.77 -19.03 3.68
C LEU A 136 10.31 -19.80 2.49
N GLU A 137 10.39 -21.12 2.61
CA GLU A 137 10.92 -21.93 1.53
C GLU A 137 9.99 -21.86 0.32
N ALA A 138 10.56 -21.71 -0.86
CA ALA A 138 9.80 -21.63 -2.09
C ALA A 138 8.91 -22.87 -2.28
N ALA A 139 9.36 -24.03 -1.84
CA ALA A 139 8.58 -25.27 -1.93
C ALA A 139 7.32 -25.26 -1.07
N ALA A 140 7.29 -24.42 -0.02
CA ALA A 140 6.11 -24.27 0.84
C ALA A 140 5.08 -23.32 0.23
N ILE A 141 5.46 -22.56 -0.79
CA ILE A 141 4.59 -21.63 -1.49
C ILE A 141 4.10 -22.34 -2.75
N GLY A 142 2.83 -22.65 -2.82
CA GLY A 142 2.27 -23.30 -4.01
C GLY A 142 1.93 -22.31 -5.09
N GLY A 143 1.94 -22.77 -6.35
CA GLY A 143 1.44 -21.99 -7.47
C GLY A 143 2.44 -21.05 -8.12
N ASP A 144 2.00 -20.42 -9.18
CA ASP A 144 2.83 -19.52 -9.99
C ASP A 144 2.78 -18.07 -9.53
N GLU A 145 1.80 -17.74 -8.71
CA GLU A 145 1.62 -16.36 -8.24
C GLU A 145 2.42 -16.11 -6.97
N PRO A 146 2.88 -14.88 -6.74
CA PRO A 146 3.57 -14.53 -5.51
C PRO A 146 2.70 -14.77 -4.29
N TYR A 147 3.34 -15.19 -3.21
CA TYR A 147 2.66 -15.39 -1.94
C TYR A 147 2.13 -14.05 -1.41
N ALA A 148 0.84 -13.98 -1.14
CA ALA A 148 0.19 -12.77 -0.66
C ALA A 148 -1.03 -13.19 0.16
N VAL A 149 -1.02 -12.89 1.46
CA VAL A 149 -2.03 -13.39 2.40
C VAL A 149 -2.47 -12.28 3.36
N ILE A 150 -3.78 -12.19 3.58
CA ILE A 150 -4.32 -11.35 4.65
C ILE A 150 -4.23 -12.18 5.93
N VAL A 151 -3.33 -11.78 6.84
CA VAL A 151 -3.09 -12.52 8.08
C VAL A 151 -4.15 -12.20 9.12
N LYS A 152 -4.55 -10.94 9.20
CA LYS A 152 -5.47 -10.49 10.24
C LYS A 152 -6.26 -9.27 9.78
N LYS A 153 -7.53 -9.23 10.15
CA LYS A 153 -8.40 -8.06 9.96
C LYS A 153 -8.95 -7.66 11.31
N VAL A 154 -8.71 -6.42 11.70
CA VAL A 154 -9.29 -5.84 12.92
C VAL A 154 -10.16 -4.67 12.50
N GLY A 155 -11.44 -4.72 12.87
CA GLY A 155 -12.40 -3.68 12.52
C GLY A 155 -12.93 -3.79 11.10
N GLU A 156 -14.05 -3.14 10.85
CA GLU A 156 -14.64 -3.08 9.52
C GLU A 156 -14.14 -1.85 8.79
N SER A 157 -13.80 -2.03 7.51
CA SER A 157 -13.40 -0.91 6.68
C SER A 157 -14.57 0.04 6.47
N PRO A 158 -14.34 1.35 6.50
CA PRO A 158 -15.35 2.30 6.08
C PRO A 158 -15.75 2.03 4.64
N ALA A 159 -17.00 2.29 4.29
CA ALA A 159 -17.47 2.15 2.92
C ALA A 159 -16.63 3.01 1.99
N GLN A 160 -16.32 2.48 0.80
CA GLN A 160 -15.51 3.21 -0.17
C GLN A 160 -16.18 4.54 -0.57
N TYR A 161 -17.49 4.53 -0.65
CA TYR A 161 -18.29 5.72 -0.90
C TYR A 161 -19.37 5.84 0.15
N GLU A 162 -19.78 7.07 0.43
CA GLU A 162 -20.92 7.29 1.29
C GLU A 162 -22.16 6.70 0.64
N ASP A 163 -23.09 6.24 1.49
CA ASP A 163 -24.35 5.67 1.02
C ASP A 163 -25.28 6.79 0.59
N GLU A 164 -25.23 7.14 -0.68
CA GLU A 164 -26.02 8.23 -1.23
C GLU A 164 -27.51 7.91 -1.28
N ASP A 165 -27.87 6.66 -1.25
CA ASP A 165 -29.27 6.24 -1.28
C ASP A 165 -30.04 6.76 -0.09
N ASP A 166 -29.39 6.85 1.05
CA ASP A 166 -30.02 7.36 2.25
C ASP A 166 -30.30 8.85 2.16
N ASP A 167 -29.51 9.58 1.40
CA ASP A 167 -29.63 11.02 1.29
C ASP A 167 -30.69 11.45 0.31
N GLU A 168 -30.85 10.72 -0.76
CA GLU A 168 -31.72 11.13 -1.87
C GLU A 168 -33.19 10.97 -1.56
N TYR A 169 -33.53 9.97 -0.81
CA TYR A 169 -34.90 9.57 -0.62
C TYR A 169 -35.32 9.57 0.82
N GLY A 170 -34.40 10.02 1.62
CA GLY A 170 -34.64 10.11 3.05
C GLY A 170 -35.62 11.16 3.41
#